data_41cc4e43853f8e7d6eb23d493c9630f2
#
_entry.id   41cc4e43853f8e7d6eb23d493c9630f2
#
_cell.length_a   1.000
_cell.length_b   1.000
_cell.length_c   1.000
_cell.angle_alpha   90.00
_cell.angle_beta   90.00
_cell.angle_gamma   90.00
#
_symmetry.space_group_name_H-M   'P 1'
#
loop_
_entity.id
_entity.type
_entity.pdbx_description
1 polymer ?
#
loop_
_entity_poly.entity_id
_entity_poly.type
_entity_poly.pdbx_seq_one_letter_code
_entity_poly.pdbx_strand_id
1 'polypeptide(L)'
;EMSRGLGDVYKRQVWCGDGNEYGQVQGLPAVYKGCAPLLEHALSLNKTGLESRIHSGLICTGDRFITNRTELDAIKRCFPAGLAVDMESAAIAQTCYLYGVPFLSFRIISDTPGVEDHSSQYADFWGTMAERSFLTTWTFLSTLPDNL
;
A
#
# COMPACT_ATOMS: atom_id res chain seq x y z
N GLU A 1 -11.06 -5.04 -0.17
CA GLU A 1 -10.67 -3.63 0.07
C GLU A 1 -9.39 -3.30 -0.66
N MET A 2 -9.43 -2.32 -1.54
CA MET A 2 -8.20 -1.80 -2.15
C MET A 2 -7.69 -0.63 -1.32
N SER A 3 -6.47 -0.75 -0.81
CA SER A 3 -5.83 0.31 -0.05
C SER A 3 -4.80 1.02 -0.93
N ARG A 4 -4.74 2.34 -0.80
CA ARG A 4 -3.73 3.17 -1.44
C ARG A 4 -2.87 3.79 -0.38
N GLY A 5 -1.60 3.89 -0.64
CA GLY A 5 -0.77 4.39 0.40
C GLY A 5 0.37 5.28 0.01
N LEU A 6 0.75 5.97 0.99
CA LEU A 6 2.08 6.47 1.17
C LEU A 6 2.92 5.28 1.58
N GLY A 7 3.98 4.97 0.83
CA GLY A 7 4.88 3.90 1.21
C GLY A 7 5.76 4.36 2.37
N ASP A 8 5.71 3.64 3.47
CA ASP A 8 6.68 3.80 4.55
C ASP A 8 7.58 2.57 4.64
N VAL A 9 8.87 2.76 4.89
CA VAL A 9 9.85 1.69 4.89
C VAL A 9 10.02 1.17 6.31
N TYR A 10 9.41 0.02 6.60
CA TYR A 10 9.69 -0.77 7.78
C TYR A 10 10.96 -1.61 7.54
N LYS A 11 12.15 -1.03 7.71
CA LYS A 11 13.41 -1.79 7.71
C LYS A 11 13.96 -1.93 9.12
N ARG A 12 14.05 -3.16 9.60
CA ARG A 12 14.63 -3.51 10.91
C ARG A 12 16.13 -3.21 11.02
N GLN A 13 16.78 -2.75 9.96
CA GLN A 13 18.23 -2.54 9.87
C GLN A 13 18.66 -1.15 9.42
N VAL A 14 17.77 -0.21 9.23
CA VAL A 14 18.18 1.17 8.99
C VAL A 14 18.44 1.80 10.36
N TRP A 15 19.69 2.11 10.61
CA TRP A 15 20.10 2.90 11.76
C TRP A 15 19.44 4.28 11.65
N CYS A 16 18.49 4.55 12.54
CA CYS A 16 17.92 5.87 12.68
C CYS A 16 18.94 6.73 13.43
N GLY A 17 19.80 7.44 12.71
CA GLY A 17 20.63 8.48 13.29
C GLY A 17 19.78 9.56 13.96
N ASP A 18 20.40 10.36 14.83
CA ASP A 18 19.72 11.45 15.50
C ASP A 18 19.00 12.35 14.47
N GLY A 19 17.68 12.50 14.62
CA GLY A 19 16.84 13.33 13.78
C GLY A 19 16.09 12.61 12.64
N ASN A 20 16.25 11.30 12.46
CA ASN A 20 15.47 10.51 11.51
C ASN A 20 14.30 9.77 12.20
N GLU A 21 13.20 9.61 11.48
CA GLU A 21 12.10 8.74 11.91
C GLU A 21 12.45 7.26 11.69
N TYR A 22 11.79 6.38 12.43
CA TYR A 22 11.97 4.94 12.27
C TYR A 22 11.66 4.48 10.84
N GLY A 23 12.61 3.80 10.20
CA GLY A 23 12.50 3.35 8.81
C GLY A 23 12.90 4.39 7.75
N GLN A 24 13.16 5.63 8.13
CA GLN A 24 13.57 6.69 7.22
C GLN A 24 15.01 6.47 6.72
N VAL A 25 15.21 6.55 5.42
CA VAL A 25 16.54 6.65 4.83
C VAL A 25 17.05 8.07 4.99
N GLN A 26 18.27 8.22 5.51
CA GLN A 26 18.89 9.54 5.76
C GLN A 26 18.84 10.42 4.49
N GLY A 27 18.37 11.65 4.65
CA GLY A 27 18.27 12.61 3.55
C GLY A 27 17.04 12.40 2.63
N LEU A 28 16.20 11.41 2.88
CA LEU A 28 14.97 11.15 2.14
C LEU A 28 13.73 11.31 3.02
N PRO A 29 12.54 11.47 2.45
CA PRO A 29 11.30 11.52 3.22
C PRO A 29 11.05 10.23 4.02
N ALA A 30 10.49 10.36 5.22
CA ALA A 30 10.00 9.21 5.99
C ALA A 30 8.77 8.56 5.31
N VAL A 31 7.96 9.38 4.62
CA VAL A 31 6.75 8.96 3.92
C VAL A 31 6.73 9.53 2.52
N TYR A 32 6.53 8.68 1.52
CA TYR A 32 6.41 9.08 0.11
C TYR A 32 4.93 9.28 -0.24
N LYS A 33 4.55 10.52 -0.57
CA LYS A 33 3.16 10.86 -0.90
C LYS A 33 2.78 10.34 -2.28
N GLY A 34 1.64 9.65 -2.35
CA GLY A 34 1.03 9.30 -3.62
C GLY A 34 0.62 10.56 -4.40
N CYS A 35 0.68 10.47 -5.74
CA CYS A 35 0.25 11.54 -6.64
C CYS A 35 -1.22 11.89 -6.40
N ALA A 36 -1.50 13.14 -5.99
CA ALA A 36 -2.84 13.56 -5.59
C ALA A 36 -3.88 13.43 -6.72
N PRO A 37 -3.64 13.86 -7.97
CA PRO A 37 -4.59 13.66 -9.07
C PRO A 37 -4.94 12.19 -9.32
N LEU A 38 -3.94 11.28 -9.30
CA LEU A 38 -4.17 9.84 -9.44
C LEU A 38 -4.98 9.29 -8.27
N LEU A 39 -4.72 9.81 -7.08
CA LEU A 39 -5.41 9.46 -5.86
C LEU A 39 -6.89 9.84 -5.92
N GLU A 40 -7.18 11.06 -6.31
CA GLU A 40 -8.55 11.58 -6.44
C GLU A 40 -9.33 10.84 -7.52
N HIS A 41 -8.68 10.59 -8.68
CA HIS A 41 -9.27 9.81 -9.75
C HIS A 41 -9.67 8.41 -9.26
N ALA A 42 -8.76 7.71 -8.59
CA ALA A 42 -9.06 6.38 -8.09
C ALA A 42 -10.19 6.38 -7.03
N LEU A 43 -10.27 7.39 -6.14
CA LEU A 43 -11.40 7.51 -5.19
C LEU A 43 -12.73 7.78 -5.88
N SER A 44 -12.70 8.49 -7.01
CA SER A 44 -13.91 8.76 -7.77
C SER A 44 -14.58 7.49 -8.28
N LEU A 45 -13.80 6.42 -8.52
CA LEU A 45 -14.31 5.13 -8.97
C LEU A 45 -15.26 4.46 -7.96
N ASN A 46 -15.20 4.83 -6.69
CA ASN A 46 -16.18 4.37 -5.70
C ASN A 46 -17.63 4.77 -6.03
N LYS A 47 -17.82 5.72 -6.94
CA LYS A 47 -19.14 6.20 -7.40
C LYS A 47 -19.64 5.48 -8.65
N THR A 48 -18.82 4.63 -9.26
CA THR A 48 -19.14 3.97 -10.55
C THR A 48 -19.83 2.62 -10.41
N GLY A 49 -20.14 2.18 -9.18
CA GLY A 49 -20.79 0.90 -8.92
C GLY A 49 -19.86 -0.31 -8.96
N LEU A 50 -18.53 -0.10 -8.87
CA LEU A 50 -17.59 -1.20 -8.68
C LEU A 50 -17.89 -1.96 -7.39
N GLU A 51 -17.85 -3.29 -7.45
CA GLU A 51 -18.04 -4.14 -6.27
C GLU A 51 -16.96 -3.92 -5.20
N SER A 52 -15.74 -3.66 -5.63
CA SER A 52 -14.62 -3.41 -4.73
C SER A 52 -14.56 -1.95 -4.31
N ARG A 53 -14.49 -1.70 -3.01
CA ARG A 53 -14.35 -0.35 -2.46
C ARG A 53 -12.87 0.05 -2.34
N ILE A 54 -12.55 1.26 -2.81
CA ILE A 54 -11.22 1.84 -2.76
C ILE A 54 -11.09 2.69 -1.51
N HIS A 55 -10.11 2.38 -0.67
CA HIS A 55 -9.73 3.14 0.51
C HIS A 55 -8.39 3.85 0.30
N SER A 56 -8.20 4.95 0.99
CA SER A 56 -6.95 5.71 0.99
C SER A 56 -6.28 5.61 2.34
N GLY A 57 -4.98 5.34 2.36
CA GLY A 57 -4.24 5.28 3.61
C GLY A 57 -2.76 4.97 3.44
N LEU A 58 -2.08 4.81 4.55
CA LEU A 58 -0.67 4.49 4.62
C LEU A 58 -0.44 3.01 4.33
N ILE A 59 0.49 2.71 3.43
CA ILE A 59 1.04 1.37 3.23
C ILE A 59 2.41 1.33 3.92
N CYS A 60 2.61 0.36 4.79
CA CYS A 60 3.88 0.11 5.45
C CYS A 60 4.64 -0.96 4.66
N THR A 61 5.84 -0.63 4.21
CA THR A 61 6.66 -1.57 3.42
C THR A 61 7.84 -2.08 4.24
N GLY A 62 8.11 -3.38 4.17
CA GLY A 62 9.25 -4.00 4.83
C GLY A 62 9.74 -5.24 4.09
N ASP A 63 10.90 -5.77 4.50
CA ASP A 63 11.55 -6.92 3.83
C ASP A 63 11.07 -8.28 4.41
N ARG A 64 9.94 -8.29 5.15
CA ARG A 64 9.41 -9.48 5.80
C ARG A 64 7.98 -9.76 5.42
N PHE A 65 7.68 -11.01 5.12
CA PHE A 65 6.32 -11.48 5.00
C PHE A 65 5.70 -11.60 6.41
N ILE A 66 4.63 -10.86 6.66
CA ILE A 66 3.97 -10.80 7.97
C ILE A 66 2.91 -11.90 8.04
N THR A 67 3.12 -12.85 8.95
CA THR A 67 2.29 -14.07 9.05
C THR A 67 1.45 -14.15 10.32
N ASN A 68 1.72 -13.30 11.32
CA ASN A 68 1.05 -13.42 12.60
C ASN A 68 0.64 -12.06 13.19
N ARG A 69 -0.32 -12.10 14.10
CA ARG A 69 -0.89 -10.92 14.74
C ARG A 69 0.12 -10.11 15.53
N THR A 70 1.07 -10.76 16.20
CA THR A 70 2.06 -10.08 17.04
C THR A 70 2.97 -9.16 16.21
N GLU A 71 3.39 -9.61 15.03
CA GLU A 71 4.17 -8.80 14.10
C GLU A 71 3.35 -7.63 13.55
N LEU A 72 2.09 -7.89 13.16
CA LEU A 72 1.18 -6.85 12.69
C LEU A 72 0.94 -5.77 13.77
N ASP A 73 0.71 -6.18 15.01
CA ASP A 73 0.52 -5.27 16.14
C ASP A 73 1.79 -4.46 16.46
N ALA A 74 2.98 -5.03 16.23
CA ALA A 74 4.24 -4.29 16.36
C ALA A 74 4.36 -3.19 15.29
N ILE A 75 4.02 -3.49 14.04
CA ILE A 75 3.96 -2.51 12.95
C ILE A 75 2.92 -1.43 13.28
N LYS A 76 1.73 -1.82 13.73
CA LYS A 76 0.63 -0.90 14.06
C LYS A 76 0.99 0.05 15.22
N ARG A 77 1.82 -0.37 16.17
CA ARG A 77 2.34 0.51 17.22
C ARG A 77 3.29 1.58 16.68
N CYS A 78 4.16 1.21 15.72
CA CYS A 78 5.07 2.16 15.08
C CYS A 78 4.33 3.09 14.10
N PHE A 79 3.32 2.55 13.39
CA PHE A 79 2.58 3.24 12.34
C PHE A 79 1.05 3.12 12.58
N PRO A 80 0.48 3.88 13.53
CA PRO A 80 -0.95 3.77 13.87
C PRO A 80 -1.90 4.02 12.69
N ALA A 81 -1.49 4.84 11.72
CA ALA A 81 -2.25 5.14 10.52
C ALA A 81 -2.11 4.08 9.40
N GLY A 82 -1.24 3.07 9.57
CA GLY A 82 -1.02 2.01 8.58
C GLY A 82 -2.29 1.23 8.30
N LEU A 83 -2.66 1.08 7.02
CA LEU A 83 -3.82 0.30 6.57
C LEU A 83 -3.42 -1.03 5.95
N ALA A 84 -2.24 -1.11 5.36
CA ALA A 84 -1.74 -2.30 4.69
C ALA A 84 -0.24 -2.46 4.91
N VAL A 85 0.25 -3.68 4.72
CA VAL A 85 1.67 -4.00 4.70
C VAL A 85 2.02 -4.67 3.38
N ASP A 86 3.19 -4.34 2.83
CA ASP A 86 3.73 -4.99 1.63
C ASP A 86 5.27 -5.02 1.68
N MET A 87 5.91 -5.49 0.61
CA MET A 87 7.37 -5.60 0.54
C MET A 87 8.00 -4.77 -0.61
N GLU A 88 7.22 -4.09 -1.44
CA GLU A 88 7.70 -3.45 -2.67
C GLU A 88 7.44 -1.94 -2.76
N SER A 89 6.33 -1.46 -2.22
CA SER A 89 5.83 -0.10 -2.50
C SER A 89 6.82 1.00 -2.15
N ALA A 90 7.51 0.91 -1.01
CA ALA A 90 8.44 1.96 -0.61
C ALA A 90 9.68 2.04 -1.50
N ALA A 91 10.21 0.91 -1.97
CA ALA A 91 11.36 0.90 -2.88
C ALA A 91 11.02 1.57 -4.22
N ILE A 92 9.83 1.28 -4.75
CA ILE A 92 9.33 1.91 -5.99
C ILE A 92 9.05 3.39 -5.75
N ALA A 93 8.39 3.74 -4.65
CA ALA A 93 8.08 5.13 -4.28
C ALA A 93 9.35 5.98 -4.12
N GLN A 94 10.38 5.44 -3.46
CA GLN A 94 11.68 6.08 -3.30
C GLN A 94 12.35 6.34 -4.65
N THR A 95 12.32 5.36 -5.54
CA THR A 95 12.87 5.50 -6.90
C THR A 95 12.11 6.58 -7.67
N CYS A 96 10.78 6.55 -7.67
CA CYS A 96 9.95 7.57 -8.30
C CYS A 96 10.24 8.97 -7.72
N TYR A 97 10.39 9.09 -6.41
CA TYR A 97 10.74 10.35 -5.76
C TYR A 97 12.09 10.91 -6.24
N LEU A 98 13.12 10.07 -6.31
CA LEU A 98 14.45 10.47 -6.77
C LEU A 98 14.47 10.93 -8.22
N TYR A 99 13.63 10.34 -9.06
CA TYR A 99 13.53 10.68 -10.49
C TYR A 99 12.40 11.69 -10.82
N GLY A 100 11.68 12.18 -9.82
CA GLY A 100 10.58 13.14 -10.03
C GLY A 100 9.40 12.53 -10.79
N VAL A 101 9.18 11.23 -10.70
CA VAL A 101 8.09 10.51 -11.37
C VAL A 101 6.87 10.44 -10.45
N PRO A 102 5.66 10.81 -10.91
CA PRO A 102 4.43 10.61 -10.14
C PRO A 102 4.24 9.15 -9.76
N PHE A 103 3.88 8.90 -8.51
CA PHE A 103 3.71 7.55 -7.96
C PHE A 103 2.35 7.39 -7.30
N LEU A 104 1.73 6.24 -7.50
CA LEU A 104 0.58 5.78 -6.72
C LEU A 104 0.67 4.27 -6.55
N SER A 105 0.55 3.78 -5.33
CA SER A 105 0.46 2.34 -5.05
C SER A 105 -1.01 1.91 -4.95
N PHE A 106 -1.36 0.88 -5.70
CA PHE A 106 -2.63 0.15 -5.60
C PHE A 106 -2.35 -1.22 -4.99
N ARG A 107 -3.08 -1.55 -3.91
CA ARG A 107 -2.98 -2.86 -3.26
C ARG A 107 -4.36 -3.45 -3.02
N ILE A 108 -4.44 -4.74 -3.15
CA ILE A 108 -5.60 -5.52 -2.76
C ILE A 108 -5.19 -6.31 -1.52
N ILE A 109 -6.05 -6.26 -0.51
CA ILE A 109 -5.80 -7.02 0.70
C ILE A 109 -6.17 -8.48 0.41
N SER A 110 -5.16 -9.35 0.44
CA SER A 110 -5.33 -10.79 0.24
C SER A 110 -5.86 -11.47 1.50
N ASP A 111 -5.36 -11.04 2.64
CA ASP A 111 -5.58 -11.71 3.91
C ASP A 111 -5.27 -10.77 5.08
N THR A 112 -5.68 -11.20 6.26
CA THR A 112 -5.38 -10.48 7.50
C THR A 112 -4.68 -11.44 8.48
N PRO A 113 -3.39 -11.22 8.78
CA PRO A 113 -2.65 -12.08 9.69
C PRO A 113 -3.30 -12.18 11.08
N GLY A 114 -3.42 -13.39 11.61
CA GLY A 114 -3.96 -13.67 12.95
C GLY A 114 -5.49 -13.75 13.03
N VAL A 115 -6.19 -13.78 11.91
CA VAL A 115 -7.62 -14.18 11.84
C VAL A 115 -7.68 -15.69 11.63
N GLU A 116 -8.70 -16.36 12.19
CA GLU A 116 -8.98 -17.77 11.87
C GLU A 116 -9.19 -17.91 10.37
N ASP A 117 -8.63 -18.98 9.77
CA ASP A 117 -8.63 -19.23 8.32
C ASP A 117 -7.75 -18.33 7.44
N HIS A 118 -6.70 -17.72 7.98
CA HIS A 118 -5.72 -16.96 7.22
C HIS A 118 -5.21 -17.71 5.96
N SER A 119 -4.94 -19.02 6.07
CA SER A 119 -4.45 -19.82 4.94
C SER A 119 -5.52 -20.05 3.86
N SER A 120 -6.80 -20.18 4.23
CA SER A 120 -7.89 -20.32 3.28
C SER A 120 -8.21 -18.98 2.62
N GLN A 121 -8.18 -17.87 3.34
CA GLN A 121 -8.34 -16.53 2.76
C GLN A 121 -7.30 -16.27 1.66
N TYR A 122 -6.04 -16.63 1.89
CA TYR A 122 -4.99 -16.49 0.90
C TYR A 122 -5.21 -17.39 -0.32
N ALA A 123 -5.67 -18.64 -0.12
CA ALA A 123 -6.00 -19.55 -1.22
C ALA A 123 -7.22 -19.10 -2.02
N ASP A 124 -8.29 -18.64 -1.35
CA ASP A 124 -9.52 -18.13 -1.96
C ASP A 124 -9.30 -16.82 -2.71
N PHE A 125 -8.33 -16.00 -2.28
CA PHE A 125 -7.95 -14.79 -2.96
C PHE A 125 -7.59 -15.05 -4.43
N TRP A 126 -6.78 -16.06 -4.69
CA TRP A 126 -6.35 -16.40 -6.06
C TRP A 126 -7.48 -16.95 -6.93
N GLY A 127 -8.53 -17.52 -6.33
CA GLY A 127 -9.68 -18.07 -7.05
C GLY A 127 -10.74 -17.05 -7.44
N THR A 128 -10.99 -16.04 -6.61
CA THR A 128 -12.14 -15.14 -6.79
C THR A 128 -11.80 -13.65 -6.86
N MET A 129 -10.74 -13.23 -6.17
CA MET A 129 -10.37 -11.81 -6.10
C MET A 129 -9.55 -11.33 -7.28
N ALA A 130 -8.92 -12.24 -8.03
CA ALA A 130 -8.11 -11.87 -9.19
C ALA A 130 -8.95 -11.16 -10.27
N GLU A 131 -10.15 -11.64 -10.58
CA GLU A 131 -11.04 -11.02 -11.57
C GLU A 131 -11.54 -9.65 -11.11
N ARG A 132 -11.96 -9.54 -9.84
CA ARG A 132 -12.47 -8.27 -9.27
C ARG A 132 -11.36 -7.21 -9.21
N SER A 133 -10.14 -7.63 -8.88
CA SER A 133 -8.98 -6.75 -8.85
C SER A 133 -8.60 -6.27 -10.24
N PHE A 134 -8.63 -7.16 -11.22
CA PHE A 134 -8.38 -6.83 -12.61
C PHE A 134 -9.37 -5.78 -13.11
N LEU A 135 -10.66 -5.96 -12.87
CA LEU A 135 -11.71 -5.02 -13.30
C LEU A 135 -11.47 -3.63 -12.70
N THR A 136 -11.15 -3.54 -11.41
CA THR A 136 -10.90 -2.24 -10.76
C THR A 136 -9.63 -1.58 -11.29
N THR A 137 -8.55 -2.33 -11.46
CA THR A 137 -7.30 -1.81 -12.02
C THR A 137 -7.48 -1.39 -13.48
N TRP A 138 -8.17 -2.21 -14.27
CA TRP A 138 -8.49 -1.89 -15.66
C TRP A 138 -9.35 -0.62 -15.78
N THR A 139 -10.39 -0.51 -14.96
CA THR A 139 -11.24 0.69 -14.94
C THR A 139 -10.44 1.92 -14.58
N PHE A 140 -9.57 1.83 -13.57
CA PHE A 140 -8.68 2.92 -13.20
C PHE A 140 -7.80 3.37 -14.38
N LEU A 141 -7.12 2.43 -15.03
CA LEU A 141 -6.21 2.73 -16.13
C LEU A 141 -6.93 3.25 -17.38
N SER A 142 -8.08 2.66 -17.74
CA SER A 142 -8.84 3.02 -18.94
C SER A 142 -9.59 4.34 -18.84
N THR A 143 -9.75 4.86 -17.62
CA THR A 143 -10.44 6.13 -17.35
C THR A 143 -9.49 7.22 -16.84
N LEU A 144 -8.19 7.01 -16.92
CA LEU A 144 -7.20 8.05 -16.59
C LEU A 144 -7.42 9.28 -17.47
N PRO A 145 -7.39 10.48 -16.90
CA PRO A 145 -7.46 11.72 -17.69
C PRO A 145 -6.18 11.88 -18.53
N ASP A 146 -6.34 12.43 -19.75
CA ASP A 146 -5.22 12.64 -20.68
C ASP A 146 -4.16 13.64 -20.18
N ASN A 147 -4.50 14.46 -19.20
CA ASN A 147 -3.63 15.48 -18.60
C ASN A 147 -3.45 15.19 -17.10
N LEU A 148 -2.42 14.43 -16.79
CA LEU A 148 -1.94 14.19 -15.43
C LEU A 148 -0.75 15.08 -15.09
#